data_0ec9955b1d013edce9d206506d0e95f4
#
_entry.id   0ec9955b1d013edce9d206506d0e95f4
#
_cell.length_a   1.000
_cell.length_b   1.000
_cell.length_c   1.000
_cell.angle_alpha   90.00
_cell.angle_beta   90.00
_cell.angle_gamma   90.00
#
_symmetry.space_group_name_H-M   'P 1'
#
loop_
_entity.id
_entity.type
_entity.pdbx_description
1 polymer ?
#
loop_
_entity_poly.entity_id
_entity_poly.type
_entity_poly.pdbx_seq_one_letter_code
_entity_poly.pdbx_strand_id
1 'polypeptide(L)' 'MEKITFVTDDGGKEEFYVEEQTRINGVNYILVSDSKDDEANAYILKDISTD' A
#
# COMPACT_ATOMS: atom_id res chain seq x y z
N MET A 1 8.27 3.38 -10.08
CA MET A 1 7.40 2.74 -9.09
C MET A 1 7.13 3.72 -7.95
N GLU A 2 5.88 3.89 -7.60
CA GLU A 2 5.54 4.79 -6.51
C GLU A 2 5.81 4.14 -5.17
N LYS A 3 6.12 4.98 -4.20
CA LYS A 3 6.40 4.53 -2.86
C LYS A 3 5.54 5.32 -1.89
N ILE A 4 4.96 4.61 -0.92
CA ILE A 4 4.14 5.21 0.11
C ILE A 4 4.87 5.04 1.45
N THR A 5 4.94 6.10 2.23
CA THR A 5 5.57 6.06 3.54
C THR A 5 4.51 6.26 4.60
N PHE A 6 4.46 5.32 5.56
CA PHE A 6 3.56 5.42 6.70
C PHE A 6 4.36 5.69 7.97
N VAL A 7 3.81 6.52 8.83
CA VAL A 7 4.38 6.77 10.15
C VAL A 7 3.62 5.92 11.15
N THR A 8 4.35 5.10 11.90
CA THR A 8 3.73 4.22 12.88
C THR A 8 3.59 4.91 14.23
N ASP A 9 2.74 4.37 15.09
CA ASP A 9 2.45 4.99 16.40
C ASP A 9 3.66 5.08 17.31
N ASP A 10 4.62 4.19 17.10
CA ASP A 10 5.83 4.17 17.93
C ASP A 10 6.91 5.11 17.41
N GLY A 11 6.58 5.94 16.42
CA GLY A 11 7.53 6.89 15.85
C GLY A 11 8.36 6.32 14.72
N GLY A 12 8.10 5.10 14.31
CA GLY A 12 8.80 4.48 13.20
C GLY A 12 8.21 4.88 11.86
N LYS A 13 8.83 4.41 10.81
CA LYS A 13 8.36 4.63 9.46
C LYS A 13 8.41 3.30 8.69
N GLU A 14 7.39 3.06 7.90
CA GLU A 14 7.36 1.91 7.01
C GLU A 14 7.11 2.39 5.59
N GLU A 15 7.85 1.83 4.65
CA GLU A 15 7.73 2.19 3.25
C GLU A 15 7.20 1.00 2.47
N PHE A 16 6.27 1.27 1.56
CA PHE A 16 5.69 0.27 0.69
C PHE A 16 5.77 0.75 -0.74
N TYR A 17 5.96 -0.18 -1.66
CA TYR A 17 6.00 0.11 -3.08
C TYR A 17 4.65 -0.23 -3.70
N VAL A 18 4.08 0.70 -4.46
CA VAL A 18 2.80 0.49 -5.11
C VAL A 18 3.02 -0.37 -6.35
N GLU A 19 2.44 -1.56 -6.35
CA GLU A 19 2.55 -2.49 -7.46
C GLU A 19 1.41 -2.30 -8.46
N GLU A 20 0.19 -2.12 -7.95
CA GLU A 20 -0.97 -2.01 -8.81
C GLU A 20 -2.11 -1.32 -8.06
N GLN A 21 -2.97 -0.68 -8.82
CA GLN A 21 -4.18 -0.06 -8.29
C GLN A 21 -5.36 -0.59 -9.08
N THR A 22 -6.45 -0.88 -8.38
CA THR A 22 -7.65 -1.35 -9.03
C THR A 22 -8.87 -0.81 -8.29
N ARG A 23 -10.00 -0.83 -8.99
CA ARG A 23 -11.27 -0.37 -8.41
C ARG A 23 -12.33 -1.44 -8.64
N ILE A 24 -12.94 -1.87 -7.55
CA ILE A 24 -13.96 -2.90 -7.59
C ILE A 24 -15.20 -2.39 -6.85
N ASN A 25 -16.35 -2.36 -7.52
CA ASN A 25 -17.62 -1.92 -6.95
C ASN A 25 -17.53 -0.55 -6.29
N GLY A 26 -16.76 0.36 -6.90
CA GLY A 26 -16.65 1.72 -6.39
C GLY A 26 -15.64 1.88 -5.27
N VAL A 27 -14.96 0.79 -4.89
CA VAL A 27 -13.95 0.84 -3.84
C VAL A 27 -12.56 0.71 -4.47
N ASN A 28 -11.67 1.59 -4.08
CA ASN A 28 -10.31 1.57 -4.58
C ASN A 28 -9.46 0.65 -3.72
N TYR A 29 -8.69 -0.19 -4.38
CA TYR A 29 -7.72 -1.08 -3.73
C TYR A 29 -6.35 -0.82 -4.29
N ILE A 30 -5.36 -0.88 -3.44
CA ILE A 30 -3.96 -0.66 -3.83
C ILE A 30 -3.16 -1.87 -3.39
N LEU A 31 -2.50 -2.50 -4.36
CA LEU A 31 -1.59 -3.62 -4.07
C LEU A 31 -0.21 -3.04 -3.84
N VAL A 32 0.34 -3.30 -2.67
CA VAL A 32 1.66 -2.77 -2.30
C VAL A 32 2.54 -3.92 -1.82
N SER A 33 3.85 -3.71 -1.88
CA SER A 33 4.80 -4.67 -1.37
C SER A 33 5.77 -3.95 -0.43
N ASP A 34 6.35 -4.70 0.50
CA ASP A 34 7.28 -4.13 1.47
C ASP A 34 8.71 -4.05 0.93
N SER A 35 8.94 -4.53 -0.27
CA SER A 35 10.28 -4.54 -0.87
C SER A 35 10.14 -4.67 -2.38
N LYS A 36 11.22 -4.39 -3.08
CA LYS A 36 11.28 -4.58 -4.53
C LYS A 36 11.66 -5.99 -4.92
N ASP A 37 12.06 -6.82 -3.95
CA ASP A 37 12.54 -8.16 -4.21
C ASP A 37 11.40 -9.11 -4.54
N ASP A 38 11.72 -10.19 -5.25
CA ASP A 38 10.73 -11.19 -5.60
C ASP A 38 10.13 -11.88 -4.38
N GLU A 39 10.85 -11.88 -3.28
CA GLU A 39 10.40 -12.51 -2.05
C GLU A 39 9.63 -11.54 -1.14
N ALA A 40 9.35 -10.35 -1.64
CA ALA A 40 8.64 -9.36 -0.85
C ALA A 40 7.22 -9.82 -0.53
N ASN A 41 6.75 -9.43 0.63
CA ASN A 41 5.36 -9.66 1.01
C ASN A 41 4.47 -8.62 0.34
N ALA A 42 3.33 -9.06 -0.16
CA ALA A 42 2.38 -8.16 -0.79
C ALA A 42 1.19 -7.95 0.13
N TYR A 43 0.66 -6.75 0.11
CA TYR A 43 -0.49 -6.38 0.94
C TYR A 43 -1.50 -5.64 0.07
N ILE A 44 -2.76 -5.84 0.38
CA ILE A 44 -3.84 -5.12 -0.32
C ILE A 44 -4.40 -4.09 0.64
N LEU A 45 -4.30 -2.83 0.26
CA LEU A 45 -4.83 -1.72 1.05
C LEU A 45 -6.14 -1.26 0.45
N LYS A 46 -7.14 -1.10 1.28
CA LYS A 46 -8.44 -0.61 0.87
C LYS A 46 -8.52 0.88 1.17
N ASP A 47 -8.92 1.65 0.17
CA ASP A 47 -9.13 3.07 0.36
C ASP A 47 -10.50 3.26 1.01
N ILE A 48 -10.49 3.64 2.28
CA ILE A 48 -11.72 3.83 3.04
C ILE A 48 -12.06 5.29 3.25
N SER A 49 -11.40 6.18 2.50
CA SER A 49 -11.70 7.59 2.65
C SER A 49 -13.12 7.87 2.23
N THR A 50 -13.81 8.65 3.01
CA THR A 50 -15.17 9.08 2.73
C THR A 50 -15.18 10.58 2.53
N ASP A 51 -15.88 11.01 1.51
CA ASP A 51 -15.99 12.43 1.23
C ASP A 51 -17.10 13.06 2.04
#